data_56f7823f9874942ac748717a8b15f340
#
_entry.id   56f7823f9874942ac748717a8b15f340
#
_cell.length_a   1.000
_cell.length_b   1.000
_cell.length_c   1.000
_cell.angle_alpha   90.00
_cell.angle_beta   90.00
_cell.angle_gamma   90.00
#
_symmetry.space_group_name_H-M   'P 1'
#
loop_
_entity.id
_entity.type
_entity.pdbx_description
1 polymer ?
#
loop_
_entity_poly.entity_id
_entity_poly.type
_entity_poly.pdbx_seq_one_letter_code
_entity_poly.pdbx_strand_id
1 'polypeptide(L)'
;AFCKKSIENGIDVVRVFDALNDTRNLEAAVKFVKYYGGHCETAISYTVSPVHNEDYFVKLATKLEKMGADTICIKDMANLLLPYDAYNLVKKLKENVGVPIHLHTHNTAGTGDMTNLMAVQAGVDIVDCALSPMANGTSNPATESLVATLKGTERDTGLDLEKLSTAAAHFRKIADKMKQEGILDPKVLGVDSNTLLYQVPGGMLSNLISQLKQANAEDKYYEVLEEVPRVRKDFGYPPLVTPTSQIVGTQAVLNVISGERYKMVPKESKALLRGEYGQLPASVDEEVRKKAIGDEKVITCRPADLLKPELEAYREETKDFAKSEEDVLSYALLPQVAKKFFDIRDGRVQPETPKTEAPKAEAKKEENGVRELYVDASLVM
;
A
#
# COMPACT_ATOMS: atom_id res chain seq x y z
N ALA A 1 -24.46 -0.94 0.83
CA ALA A 1 -24.40 -2.18 1.62
C ALA A 1 -23.08 -2.26 2.41
N PHE A 2 -21.90 -2.23 1.77
CA PHE A 2 -20.59 -2.43 2.44
C PHE A 2 -20.36 -1.50 3.65
N CYS A 3 -20.41 -0.17 3.48
CA CYS A 3 -20.21 0.77 4.60
C CYS A 3 -21.19 0.53 5.75
N LYS A 4 -22.45 0.24 5.43
CA LYS A 4 -23.47 -0.09 6.44
C LYS A 4 -23.03 -1.30 7.27
N LYS A 5 -22.70 -2.40 6.59
CA LYS A 5 -22.33 -3.65 7.26
C LYS A 5 -21.01 -3.55 8.03
N SER A 6 -20.02 -2.80 7.52
CA SER A 6 -18.79 -2.55 8.26
C SER A 6 -19.06 -1.87 9.60
N ILE A 7 -19.87 -0.82 9.60
CA ILE A 7 -20.22 -0.06 10.82
C ILE A 7 -21.09 -0.89 11.75
N GLU A 8 -22.10 -1.60 11.25
CA GLU A 8 -22.94 -2.52 12.04
C GLU A 8 -22.14 -3.62 12.73
N ASN A 9 -21.04 -4.08 12.11
CA ASN A 9 -20.12 -5.09 12.65
C ASN A 9 -19.00 -4.50 13.52
N GLY A 10 -19.07 -3.22 13.90
CA GLY A 10 -18.19 -2.60 14.89
C GLY A 10 -16.96 -1.90 14.32
N ILE A 11 -16.93 -1.57 13.03
CA ILE A 11 -15.90 -0.70 12.47
C ILE A 11 -16.24 0.76 12.80
N ASP A 12 -15.42 1.41 13.61
CA ASP A 12 -15.62 2.78 14.03
C ASP A 12 -15.09 3.79 13.00
N VAL A 13 -13.90 3.52 12.45
CA VAL A 13 -13.21 4.40 11.49
C VAL A 13 -13.04 3.69 10.16
N VAL A 14 -13.56 4.30 9.09
CA VAL A 14 -13.38 3.80 7.73
C VAL A 14 -12.41 4.72 6.98
N ARG A 15 -11.23 4.21 6.65
CA ARG A 15 -10.25 4.91 5.81
C ARG A 15 -10.61 4.74 4.34
N VAL A 16 -10.85 5.86 3.66
CA VAL A 16 -11.27 5.91 2.25
C VAL A 16 -10.18 6.60 1.43
N PHE A 17 -9.64 5.91 0.41
CA PHE A 17 -8.64 6.52 -0.48
C PHE A 17 -8.82 6.06 -1.93
N ASP A 18 -8.21 6.80 -2.85
CA ASP A 18 -8.12 6.47 -4.26
C ASP A 18 -6.65 6.49 -4.71
N ALA A 19 -6.26 5.51 -5.53
CA ALA A 19 -4.88 5.37 -5.99
C ALA A 19 -4.39 6.55 -6.83
N LEU A 20 -5.30 7.25 -7.52
CA LEU A 20 -4.99 8.42 -8.36
C LEU A 20 -5.26 9.76 -7.65
N ASN A 21 -5.77 9.74 -6.40
CA ASN A 21 -6.30 10.89 -5.70
C ASN A 21 -7.49 11.54 -6.44
N ASP A 22 -8.22 10.77 -7.24
CA ASP A 22 -9.45 11.25 -7.89
C ASP A 22 -10.60 11.26 -6.89
N THR A 23 -10.90 12.43 -6.36
CA THR A 23 -11.92 12.60 -5.32
C THR A 23 -13.32 12.17 -5.75
N ARG A 24 -13.63 12.13 -7.05
CA ARG A 24 -14.92 11.64 -7.56
C ARG A 24 -15.15 10.16 -7.20
N ASN A 25 -14.08 9.37 -7.14
CA ASN A 25 -14.14 7.97 -6.74
C ASN A 25 -14.45 7.81 -5.24
N LEU A 26 -14.18 8.82 -4.40
CA LEU A 26 -14.39 8.79 -2.96
C LEU A 26 -15.80 9.20 -2.53
N GLU A 27 -16.51 10.00 -3.32
CA GLU A 27 -17.78 10.65 -2.95
C GLU A 27 -18.81 9.70 -2.37
N ALA A 28 -19.03 8.54 -3.02
CA ALA A 28 -20.02 7.58 -2.56
C ALA A 28 -19.62 6.94 -1.22
N ALA A 29 -18.34 6.58 -1.04
CA ALA A 29 -17.86 5.99 0.21
C ALA A 29 -17.95 6.99 1.36
N VAL A 30 -17.46 8.22 1.18
CA VAL A 30 -17.54 9.28 2.18
C VAL A 30 -19.01 9.51 2.59
N LYS A 31 -19.91 9.71 1.61
CA LYS A 31 -21.33 9.89 1.86
C LYS A 31 -21.94 8.78 2.70
N PHE A 32 -21.67 7.52 2.37
CA PHE A 32 -22.31 6.39 3.05
C PHE A 32 -21.68 6.07 4.40
N VAL A 33 -20.37 6.28 4.59
CA VAL A 33 -19.77 6.18 5.93
C VAL A 33 -20.43 7.18 6.87
N LYS A 34 -20.55 8.45 6.46
CA LYS A 34 -21.23 9.50 7.24
C LYS A 34 -22.70 9.19 7.47
N TYR A 35 -23.42 8.72 6.45
CA TYR A 35 -24.84 8.40 6.56
C TYR A 35 -25.13 7.31 7.60
N TYR A 36 -24.24 6.32 7.72
CA TYR A 36 -24.39 5.24 8.70
C TYR A 36 -23.71 5.53 10.06
N GLY A 37 -23.21 6.73 10.27
CA GLY A 37 -22.67 7.18 11.56
C GLY A 37 -21.23 6.76 11.85
N GLY A 38 -20.48 6.28 10.84
CA GLY A 38 -19.06 5.98 10.99
C GLY A 38 -18.19 7.24 10.92
N HIS A 39 -16.99 7.17 11.49
CA HIS A 39 -15.95 8.18 11.30
C HIS A 39 -15.29 7.97 9.93
N CYS A 40 -15.33 8.99 9.09
CA CYS A 40 -14.76 8.95 7.75
C CYS A 40 -13.37 9.57 7.73
N GLU A 41 -12.34 8.74 7.66
CA GLU A 41 -10.97 9.17 7.42
C GLU A 41 -10.68 9.09 5.92
N THR A 42 -10.48 10.23 5.25
CA THR A 42 -10.04 10.24 3.86
C THR A 42 -8.51 10.27 3.80
N ALA A 43 -7.93 9.49 2.90
CA ALA A 43 -6.47 9.45 2.78
C ALA A 43 -5.99 9.97 1.43
N ILE A 44 -4.91 10.73 1.50
CA ILE A 44 -4.14 11.23 0.36
C ILE A 44 -3.08 10.20 0.03
N SER A 45 -3.09 9.63 -1.17
CA SER A 45 -1.99 8.79 -1.67
C SER A 45 -0.78 9.69 -1.93
N TYR A 46 0.14 9.74 -0.94
CA TYR A 46 1.32 10.58 -1.03
C TYR A 46 2.33 10.02 -2.05
N THR A 47 2.93 10.92 -2.79
CA THR A 47 4.00 10.59 -3.74
C THR A 47 4.79 11.85 -4.10
N VAL A 48 5.94 11.69 -4.75
CA VAL A 48 6.81 12.77 -5.21
C VAL A 48 6.84 12.79 -6.73
N SER A 49 6.59 13.95 -7.33
CA SER A 49 6.74 14.19 -8.78
C SER A 49 6.67 15.69 -9.06
N PRO A 50 6.94 16.16 -10.29
CA PRO A 50 6.80 17.58 -10.64
C PRO A 50 5.41 18.17 -10.42
N VAL A 51 4.36 17.35 -10.35
CA VAL A 51 2.97 17.80 -10.13
C VAL A 51 2.49 17.64 -8.70
N HIS A 52 3.14 16.77 -7.91
CA HIS A 52 2.79 16.51 -6.51
C HIS A 52 3.66 17.37 -5.58
N ASN A 53 3.25 18.60 -5.39
CA ASN A 53 3.86 19.54 -4.46
C ASN A 53 2.94 19.82 -3.26
N GLU A 54 3.40 20.59 -2.29
CA GLU A 54 2.61 20.91 -1.10
C GLU A 54 1.26 21.57 -1.44
N ASP A 55 1.22 22.48 -2.40
CA ASP A 55 -0.03 23.16 -2.81
C ASP A 55 -1.05 22.21 -3.43
N TYR A 56 -0.57 21.19 -4.18
CA TYR A 56 -1.42 20.11 -4.67
C TYR A 56 -2.08 19.36 -3.50
N PHE A 57 -1.30 18.97 -2.49
CA PHE A 57 -1.83 18.23 -1.35
C PHE A 57 -2.74 19.07 -0.46
N VAL A 58 -2.45 20.35 -0.28
CA VAL A 58 -3.33 21.27 0.46
C VAL A 58 -4.68 21.45 -0.25
N LYS A 59 -4.67 21.64 -1.57
CA LYS A 59 -5.91 21.73 -2.36
C LYS A 59 -6.73 20.44 -2.26
N LEU A 60 -6.05 19.30 -2.34
CA LEU A 60 -6.70 17.99 -2.20
C LEU A 60 -7.32 17.84 -0.81
N ALA A 61 -6.57 18.11 0.25
CA ALA A 61 -7.03 18.04 1.64
C ALA A 61 -8.26 18.95 1.88
N THR A 62 -8.21 20.20 1.42
CA THR A 62 -9.34 21.14 1.53
C THR A 62 -10.58 20.61 0.80
N LYS A 63 -10.41 19.93 -0.33
CA LYS A 63 -11.51 19.31 -1.06
C LYS A 63 -12.10 18.12 -0.29
N LEU A 64 -11.25 17.28 0.30
CA LEU A 64 -11.66 16.14 1.11
C LEU A 64 -12.42 16.56 2.37
N GLU A 65 -11.95 17.60 3.06
CA GLU A 65 -12.67 18.18 4.21
C GLU A 65 -14.07 18.67 3.79
N LYS A 66 -14.17 19.40 2.68
CA LYS A 66 -15.47 19.87 2.14
C LYS A 66 -16.41 18.73 1.75
N MET A 67 -15.88 17.56 1.40
CA MET A 67 -16.67 16.36 1.13
C MET A 67 -17.23 15.72 2.40
N GLY A 68 -16.74 16.10 3.58
CA GLY A 68 -17.21 15.61 4.87
C GLY A 68 -16.26 14.63 5.55
N ALA A 69 -14.96 14.68 5.24
CA ALA A 69 -13.96 13.95 6.00
C ALA A 69 -13.93 14.40 7.46
N ASP A 70 -13.85 13.47 8.40
CA ASP A 70 -13.65 13.73 9.82
C ASP A 70 -12.17 13.80 10.19
N THR A 71 -11.32 13.13 9.40
CA THR A 71 -9.86 13.11 9.53
C THR A 71 -9.24 13.00 8.14
N ILE A 72 -8.09 13.64 7.92
CA ILE A 72 -7.32 13.49 6.67
C ILE A 72 -6.01 12.79 6.98
N CYS A 73 -5.79 11.66 6.30
CA CYS A 73 -4.57 10.88 6.43
C CYS A 73 -3.60 11.16 5.27
N ILE A 74 -2.36 11.50 5.58
CA ILE A 74 -1.25 11.46 4.63
C ILE A 74 -0.79 10.02 4.57
N LYS A 75 -1.05 9.32 3.44
CA LYS A 75 -0.73 7.90 3.28
C LYS A 75 0.50 7.72 2.42
N ASP A 76 1.64 7.58 3.09
CA ASP A 76 2.96 7.37 2.48
C ASP A 76 3.34 5.88 2.51
N MET A 77 2.97 5.15 1.48
CA MET A 77 3.18 3.70 1.38
C MET A 77 4.61 3.30 0.98
N ALA A 78 5.40 4.24 0.51
CA ALA A 78 6.73 3.97 -0.03
C ALA A 78 7.85 4.66 0.77
N ASN A 79 7.51 5.29 1.89
CA ASN A 79 8.45 6.09 2.69
C ASN A 79 9.16 7.18 1.86
N LEU A 80 8.38 7.88 1.01
CA LEU A 80 8.86 8.98 0.16
C LEU A 80 8.74 10.34 0.84
N LEU A 81 7.95 10.43 1.90
CA LEU A 81 7.79 11.65 2.70
C LEU A 81 9.01 11.81 3.62
N LEU A 82 9.95 12.63 3.20
CA LEU A 82 11.16 12.89 3.97
C LEU A 82 10.86 13.75 5.22
N PRO A 83 11.69 13.70 6.28
CA PRO A 83 11.39 14.34 7.55
C PRO A 83 11.06 15.84 7.45
N TYR A 84 11.83 16.61 6.71
CA TYR A 84 11.58 18.06 6.55
C TYR A 84 10.37 18.35 5.66
N ASP A 85 10.12 17.51 4.66
CA ASP A 85 8.91 17.63 3.82
C ASP A 85 7.66 17.29 4.65
N ALA A 86 7.74 16.33 5.57
CA ALA A 86 6.67 16.01 6.51
C ALA A 86 6.36 17.20 7.42
N TYR A 87 7.39 17.85 7.98
CA TYR A 87 7.22 19.05 8.79
C TYR A 87 6.49 20.16 8.01
N ASN A 88 6.95 20.47 6.81
CA ASN A 88 6.39 21.53 5.99
C ASN A 88 4.96 21.23 5.55
N LEU A 89 4.71 20.00 5.08
CA LEU A 89 3.38 19.57 4.62
C LEU A 89 2.37 19.57 5.76
N VAL A 90 2.71 18.97 6.91
CA VAL A 90 1.81 18.92 8.08
C VAL A 90 1.51 20.33 8.55
N LYS A 91 2.50 21.21 8.69
CA LYS A 91 2.30 22.60 9.07
C LYS A 91 1.31 23.31 8.13
N LYS A 92 1.55 23.20 6.81
CA LYS A 92 0.65 23.79 5.82
C LYS A 92 -0.77 23.22 5.87
N LEU A 93 -0.92 21.91 6.07
CA LEU A 93 -2.24 21.29 6.23
C LEU A 93 -2.95 21.82 7.46
N LYS A 94 -2.29 21.89 8.60
CA LYS A 94 -2.86 22.46 9.86
C LYS A 94 -3.27 23.92 9.73
N GLU A 95 -2.65 24.70 8.85
CA GLU A 95 -3.02 26.07 8.55
C GLU A 95 -4.23 26.20 7.60
N ASN A 96 -4.58 25.15 6.85
CA ASN A 96 -5.57 25.23 5.76
C ASN A 96 -6.81 24.35 5.95
N VAL A 97 -6.79 23.36 6.85
CA VAL A 97 -7.93 22.49 7.16
C VAL A 97 -8.18 22.44 8.65
N GLY A 98 -9.45 22.33 9.04
CA GLY A 98 -9.89 22.32 10.45
C GLY A 98 -10.01 20.92 11.05
N VAL A 99 -9.91 19.86 10.25
CA VAL A 99 -10.00 18.48 10.72
C VAL A 99 -8.62 17.95 11.16
N PRO A 100 -8.57 16.94 12.05
CA PRO A 100 -7.30 16.32 12.44
C PRO A 100 -6.52 15.77 11.25
N ILE A 101 -5.18 15.88 11.34
CA ILE A 101 -4.24 15.33 10.37
C ILE A 101 -3.63 14.06 10.94
N HIS A 102 -3.69 12.99 10.15
CA HIS A 102 -3.12 11.69 10.46
C HIS A 102 -1.94 11.41 9.53
N LEU A 103 -0.82 10.92 10.04
CA LEU A 103 0.30 10.45 9.24
C LEU A 103 0.41 8.93 9.31
N HIS A 104 0.36 8.30 8.13
CA HIS A 104 0.68 6.90 7.91
C HIS A 104 1.90 6.83 7.00
N THR A 105 3.04 6.42 7.51
CA THR A 105 4.25 6.19 6.72
C THR A 105 4.83 4.81 6.99
N HIS A 106 5.41 4.19 5.96
CA HIS A 106 6.21 3.00 6.09
C HIS A 106 7.66 3.37 6.47
N ASN A 107 8.50 2.37 6.77
CA ASN A 107 9.91 2.60 7.12
C ASN A 107 10.88 1.92 6.13
N THR A 108 10.45 1.77 4.88
CA THR A 108 11.21 1.05 3.85
C THR A 108 12.56 1.69 3.57
N ALA A 109 12.62 3.03 3.49
CA ALA A 109 13.86 3.78 3.27
C ALA A 109 14.62 4.09 4.58
N GLY A 110 14.09 3.70 5.75
CA GLY A 110 14.70 3.94 7.05
C GLY A 110 14.54 5.36 7.59
N THR A 111 13.71 6.19 6.97
CA THR A 111 13.47 7.59 7.40
C THR A 111 12.19 7.75 8.21
N GLY A 112 11.36 6.70 8.33
CA GLY A 112 10.00 6.77 8.87
C GLY A 112 9.94 7.27 10.33
N ASP A 113 10.87 6.85 11.20
CA ASP A 113 10.93 7.33 12.59
C ASP A 113 11.21 8.83 12.64
N MET A 114 12.17 9.31 11.83
CA MET A 114 12.49 10.73 11.71
C MET A 114 11.32 11.52 11.09
N THR A 115 10.65 10.95 10.12
CA THR A 115 9.46 11.54 9.47
C THR A 115 8.33 11.71 10.49
N ASN A 116 8.04 10.68 11.31
CA ASN A 116 7.05 10.77 12.38
C ASN A 116 7.42 11.84 13.41
N LEU A 117 8.69 11.90 13.83
CA LEU A 117 9.14 12.92 14.78
C LEU A 117 8.94 14.34 14.24
N MET A 118 9.33 14.59 12.99
CA MET A 118 9.18 15.91 12.38
C MET A 118 7.69 16.28 12.15
N ALA A 119 6.85 15.32 11.80
CA ALA A 119 5.41 15.52 11.71
C ALA A 119 4.78 15.88 13.08
N VAL A 120 5.22 15.21 14.14
CA VAL A 120 4.79 15.51 15.53
C VAL A 120 5.19 16.93 15.91
N GLN A 121 6.40 17.36 15.60
CA GLN A 121 6.86 18.74 15.84
C GLN A 121 6.05 19.78 15.05
N ALA A 122 5.58 19.43 13.85
CA ALA A 122 4.72 20.28 13.03
C ALA A 122 3.24 20.31 13.49
N GLY A 123 2.86 19.46 14.45
CA GLY A 123 1.52 19.44 15.03
C GLY A 123 0.56 18.42 14.44
N VAL A 124 1.07 17.32 13.84
CA VAL A 124 0.23 16.19 13.46
C VAL A 124 -0.57 15.67 14.67
N ASP A 125 -1.82 15.27 14.45
CA ASP A 125 -2.71 14.84 15.53
C ASP A 125 -2.60 13.33 15.79
N ILE A 126 -2.38 12.53 14.74
CA ILE A 126 -2.34 11.07 14.82
C ILE A 126 -1.16 10.55 13.98
N VAL A 127 -0.48 9.52 14.47
CA VAL A 127 0.53 8.78 13.69
C VAL A 127 0.29 7.27 13.78
N ASP A 128 0.43 6.57 12.66
CA ASP A 128 0.40 5.12 12.63
C ASP A 128 1.80 4.56 12.96
N CYS A 129 1.82 3.58 13.86
CA CYS A 129 3.01 2.81 14.24
C CYS A 129 2.64 1.34 14.35
N ALA A 130 3.65 0.47 14.40
CA ALA A 130 3.50 -0.95 14.64
C ALA A 130 4.27 -1.37 15.89
N LEU A 131 3.79 -2.38 16.63
CA LEU A 131 4.58 -2.97 17.73
C LEU A 131 5.91 -3.53 17.19
N SER A 132 6.99 -3.33 17.94
CA SER A 132 8.37 -3.56 17.47
C SER A 132 8.63 -4.89 16.77
N PRO A 133 8.02 -6.04 17.13
CA PRO A 133 8.23 -7.30 16.41
C PRO A 133 7.68 -7.32 14.98
N MET A 134 6.75 -6.41 14.67
CA MET A 134 6.08 -6.28 13.38
C MET A 134 6.39 -4.95 12.68
N ALA A 135 7.29 -4.14 13.25
CA ALA A 135 7.64 -2.81 12.77
C ALA A 135 8.81 -2.83 11.77
N ASN A 136 9.02 -1.67 11.16
CA ASN A 136 10.13 -1.37 10.25
C ASN A 136 10.09 -2.04 8.87
N GLY A 137 11.07 -1.73 8.03
CA GLY A 137 11.09 -2.19 6.64
C GLY A 137 9.82 -1.77 5.91
N THR A 138 9.11 -2.73 5.32
CA THR A 138 7.84 -2.49 4.61
C THR A 138 6.64 -2.25 5.53
N SER A 139 6.84 -2.26 6.87
CA SER A 139 5.84 -1.88 7.87
C SER A 139 6.05 -0.45 8.37
N ASN A 140 5.24 -0.03 9.34
CA ASN A 140 5.35 1.29 9.99
C ASN A 140 6.51 1.33 10.99
N PRO A 141 6.96 2.53 11.43
CA PRO A 141 7.89 2.72 12.53
C PRO A 141 7.42 2.07 13.83
N ALA A 142 8.37 1.78 14.73
CA ALA A 142 8.07 1.11 15.98
C ALA A 142 7.35 2.02 16.99
N THR A 143 6.21 1.54 17.53
CA THR A 143 5.40 2.26 18.53
C THR A 143 6.20 2.59 19.77
N GLU A 144 6.92 1.63 20.33
CA GLU A 144 7.67 1.79 21.58
C GLU A 144 8.78 2.84 21.45
N SER A 145 9.42 2.91 20.27
CA SER A 145 10.46 3.90 19.99
C SER A 145 9.89 5.32 19.96
N LEU A 146 8.75 5.54 19.29
CA LEU A 146 8.12 6.84 19.24
C LEU A 146 7.60 7.28 20.61
N VAL A 147 6.94 6.39 21.35
CA VAL A 147 6.45 6.64 22.72
C VAL A 147 7.59 7.04 23.64
N ALA A 148 8.71 6.31 23.61
CA ALA A 148 9.90 6.64 24.38
C ALA A 148 10.51 7.99 24.00
N THR A 149 10.55 8.31 22.69
CA THR A 149 11.07 9.57 22.18
C THR A 149 10.24 10.77 22.62
N LEU A 150 8.92 10.62 22.71
CA LEU A 150 8.00 11.72 23.06
C LEU A 150 7.79 11.87 24.57
N LYS A 151 8.26 10.91 25.37
CA LYS A 151 8.06 10.91 26.83
C LYS A 151 8.60 12.18 27.48
N GLY A 152 7.75 12.83 28.27
CA GLY A 152 8.07 14.08 28.99
C GLY A 152 8.12 15.33 28.12
N THR A 153 7.73 15.26 26.87
CA THR A 153 7.53 16.41 25.97
C THR A 153 6.08 16.90 26.02
N GLU A 154 5.77 18.04 25.38
CA GLU A 154 4.40 18.52 25.19
C GLU A 154 3.53 17.57 24.33
N ARG A 155 4.18 16.63 23.63
CA ARG A 155 3.54 15.62 22.78
C ARG A 155 3.62 14.21 23.35
N ASP A 156 3.83 14.10 24.68
CA ASP A 156 3.82 12.81 25.37
C ASP A 156 2.47 12.11 25.14
N THR A 157 2.55 10.88 24.69
CA THR A 157 1.37 10.08 24.37
C THR A 157 0.64 9.54 25.60
N GLY A 158 1.29 9.57 26.77
CA GLY A 158 0.78 8.95 27.99
C GLY A 158 0.73 7.42 27.97
N LEU A 159 1.25 6.77 26.90
CA LEU A 159 1.27 5.31 26.79
C LEU A 159 2.35 4.72 27.70
N ASP A 160 2.01 3.60 28.31
CA ASP A 160 2.87 2.86 29.25
C ASP A 160 3.81 1.90 28.49
N LEU A 161 5.10 2.17 28.52
CA LEU A 161 6.11 1.36 27.82
C LEU A 161 6.20 -0.08 28.34
N GLU A 162 5.93 -0.34 29.63
CA GLU A 162 5.97 -1.71 30.17
C GLU A 162 4.80 -2.55 29.60
N LYS A 163 3.61 -1.93 29.49
CA LYS A 163 2.45 -2.57 28.85
C LYS A 163 2.68 -2.80 27.37
N LEU A 164 3.27 -1.84 26.66
CA LEU A 164 3.65 -2.00 25.24
C LEU A 164 4.67 -3.12 25.08
N SER A 165 5.70 -3.18 25.95
CA SER A 165 6.70 -4.26 25.94
C SER A 165 6.06 -5.64 26.17
N THR A 166 5.08 -5.72 27.08
CA THR A 166 4.32 -6.96 27.32
C THR A 166 3.55 -7.40 26.08
N ALA A 167 2.86 -6.46 25.41
CA ALA A 167 2.19 -6.73 24.16
C ALA A 167 3.17 -7.15 23.06
N ALA A 168 4.30 -6.44 22.92
CA ALA A 168 5.35 -6.76 21.96
C ALA A 168 5.94 -8.17 22.19
N ALA A 169 6.12 -8.59 23.45
CA ALA A 169 6.60 -9.94 23.77
C ALA A 169 5.63 -11.04 23.27
N HIS A 170 4.31 -10.79 23.31
CA HIS A 170 3.32 -11.68 22.72
C HIS A 170 3.47 -11.75 21.18
N PHE A 171 3.50 -10.61 20.52
CA PHE A 171 3.60 -10.53 19.07
C PHE A 171 4.94 -11.00 18.53
N ARG A 172 6.02 -10.97 19.32
CA ARG A 172 7.33 -11.54 18.94
C ARG A 172 7.23 -13.03 18.64
N LYS A 173 6.51 -13.79 19.47
CA LYS A 173 6.28 -15.22 19.24
C LYS A 173 5.52 -15.47 17.93
N ILE A 174 4.54 -14.59 17.61
CA ILE A 174 3.79 -14.67 16.37
C ILE A 174 4.67 -14.34 15.18
N ALA A 175 5.47 -13.25 15.25
CA ALA A 175 6.41 -12.87 14.21
C ALA A 175 7.44 -13.96 13.91
N ASP A 176 8.00 -14.57 14.96
CA ASP A 176 8.98 -15.65 14.82
C ASP A 176 8.36 -16.88 14.17
N LYS A 177 7.11 -17.23 14.52
CA LYS A 177 6.36 -18.29 13.84
C LYS A 177 6.12 -17.95 12.36
N MET A 178 5.68 -16.74 12.03
CA MET A 178 5.46 -16.30 10.66
C MET A 178 6.76 -16.33 9.82
N LYS A 179 7.92 -15.99 10.42
CA LYS A 179 9.23 -16.13 9.76
C LYS A 179 9.57 -17.59 9.47
N GLN A 180 9.36 -18.49 10.46
CA GLN A 180 9.61 -19.92 10.31
C GLN A 180 8.70 -20.55 9.24
N GLU A 181 7.46 -20.09 9.12
CA GLU A 181 6.49 -20.53 8.12
C GLU A 181 6.67 -19.86 6.74
N GLY A 182 7.63 -18.94 6.60
CA GLY A 182 7.88 -18.21 5.35
C GLY A 182 6.81 -17.19 4.98
N ILE A 183 5.90 -16.87 5.90
CA ILE A 183 4.85 -15.86 5.71
C ILE A 183 5.46 -14.45 5.79
N LEU A 184 6.38 -14.24 6.74
CA LEU A 184 7.13 -13.01 6.91
C LEU A 184 8.57 -13.23 6.43
N ASP A 185 8.91 -12.68 5.25
CA ASP A 185 10.27 -12.73 4.73
C ASP A 185 11.15 -11.72 5.49
N PRO A 186 12.21 -12.15 6.19
CA PRO A 186 13.13 -11.24 6.88
C PRO A 186 13.76 -10.16 5.99
N LYS A 187 13.86 -10.41 4.68
CA LYS A 187 14.44 -9.46 3.72
C LYS A 187 13.63 -8.16 3.60
N VAL A 188 12.32 -8.22 3.86
CA VAL A 188 11.44 -7.02 3.81
C VAL A 188 11.49 -6.19 5.10
N LEU A 189 12.20 -6.65 6.13
CA LEU A 189 12.36 -5.93 7.40
C LEU A 189 13.58 -5.01 7.42
N GLY A 190 14.45 -5.11 6.41
CA GLY A 190 15.62 -4.25 6.26
C GLY A 190 15.30 -2.92 5.61
N VAL A 191 16.28 -2.00 5.68
CA VAL A 191 16.22 -0.71 4.97
C VAL A 191 16.62 -0.91 3.51
N ASP A 192 15.82 -0.38 2.58
CA ASP A 192 16.16 -0.29 1.16
C ASP A 192 16.11 1.17 0.67
N SER A 193 17.28 1.81 0.64
CA SER A 193 17.42 3.20 0.19
C SER A 193 17.18 3.40 -1.31
N ASN A 194 17.15 2.32 -2.12
CA ASN A 194 16.78 2.40 -3.53
C ASN A 194 15.35 2.92 -3.72
N THR A 195 14.49 2.74 -2.74
CA THR A 195 13.14 3.31 -2.71
C THR A 195 13.17 4.84 -2.92
N LEU A 196 14.15 5.54 -2.35
CA LEU A 196 14.30 6.99 -2.50
C LEU A 196 14.73 7.40 -3.91
N LEU A 197 15.56 6.59 -4.59
CA LEU A 197 16.06 6.86 -5.93
C LEU A 197 15.00 6.56 -7.00
N TYR A 198 14.40 5.40 -6.94
CA TYR A 198 13.48 4.92 -7.98
C TYR A 198 12.00 5.14 -7.63
N GLN A 199 11.71 5.59 -6.40
CA GLN A 199 10.35 5.84 -5.87
C GLN A 199 9.44 4.60 -5.92
N VAL A 200 10.04 3.43 -5.79
CA VAL A 200 9.36 2.13 -5.91
C VAL A 200 9.09 1.57 -4.52
N PRO A 201 7.82 1.33 -4.16
CA PRO A 201 7.47 0.69 -2.89
C PRO A 201 8.08 -0.72 -2.75
N GLY A 202 8.47 -1.12 -1.53
CA GLY A 202 9.13 -2.41 -1.28
C GLY A 202 8.35 -3.62 -1.82
N GLY A 203 7.02 -3.62 -1.73
CA GLY A 203 6.18 -4.67 -2.32
C GLY A 203 6.23 -4.73 -3.85
N MET A 204 6.46 -3.60 -4.51
CA MET A 204 6.65 -3.56 -5.97
C MET A 204 8.00 -4.16 -6.35
N LEU A 205 9.07 -3.89 -5.61
CA LEU A 205 10.40 -4.46 -5.87
C LEU A 205 10.37 -6.00 -5.89
N SER A 206 9.71 -6.60 -4.91
CA SER A 206 9.54 -8.06 -4.85
C SER A 206 8.80 -8.60 -6.07
N ASN A 207 7.77 -7.90 -6.54
CA ASN A 207 7.03 -8.28 -7.74
C ASN A 207 7.87 -8.15 -9.01
N LEU A 208 8.68 -7.10 -9.15
CA LEU A 208 9.60 -6.92 -10.28
C LEU A 208 10.61 -8.06 -10.35
N ILE A 209 11.25 -8.40 -9.24
CA ILE A 209 12.18 -9.52 -9.15
C ILE A 209 11.52 -10.84 -9.55
N SER A 210 10.29 -11.08 -9.07
CA SER A 210 9.55 -12.30 -9.42
C SER A 210 9.24 -12.38 -10.92
N GLN A 211 8.81 -11.28 -11.53
CA GLN A 211 8.54 -11.23 -12.98
C GLN A 211 9.80 -11.42 -13.80
N LEU A 212 10.91 -10.81 -13.41
CA LEU A 212 12.21 -10.98 -14.09
C LEU A 212 12.72 -12.42 -14.00
N LYS A 213 12.57 -13.08 -12.84
CA LYS A 213 12.89 -14.51 -12.68
C LYS A 213 12.06 -15.39 -13.60
N GLN A 214 10.76 -15.15 -13.69
CA GLN A 214 9.87 -15.90 -14.61
C GLN A 214 10.25 -15.72 -16.08
N ALA A 215 10.84 -14.56 -16.42
CA ALA A 215 11.32 -14.24 -17.75
C ALA A 215 12.80 -14.66 -18.01
N ASN A 216 13.49 -15.21 -17.01
CA ASN A 216 14.95 -15.50 -17.04
C ASN A 216 15.77 -14.24 -17.42
N ALA A 217 15.46 -13.10 -16.84
CA ALA A 217 16.02 -11.78 -17.14
C ALA A 217 16.41 -11.00 -15.87
N GLU A 218 16.89 -11.70 -14.83
CA GLU A 218 17.27 -11.09 -13.55
C GLU A 218 18.41 -10.07 -13.70
N ASP A 219 19.27 -10.25 -14.69
CA ASP A 219 20.36 -9.35 -15.07
C ASP A 219 19.85 -7.96 -15.48
N LYS A 220 18.59 -7.84 -15.92
CA LYS A 220 17.95 -6.58 -16.34
C LYS A 220 17.29 -5.78 -15.20
N TYR A 221 17.49 -6.20 -13.96
CA TYR A 221 16.81 -5.57 -12.80
C TYR A 221 17.04 -4.06 -12.73
N TYR A 222 18.27 -3.60 -12.88
CA TYR A 222 18.58 -2.16 -12.81
C TYR A 222 18.00 -1.37 -14.00
N GLU A 223 17.97 -1.95 -15.20
CA GLU A 223 17.34 -1.34 -16.37
C GLU A 223 15.83 -1.13 -16.13
N VAL A 224 15.18 -2.09 -15.48
CA VAL A 224 13.76 -1.99 -15.12
C VAL A 224 13.55 -0.89 -14.08
N LEU A 225 14.41 -0.77 -13.06
CA LEU A 225 14.32 0.29 -12.06
C LEU A 225 14.44 1.68 -12.69
N GLU A 226 15.33 1.86 -13.67
CA GLU A 226 15.47 3.12 -14.43
C GLU A 226 14.26 3.39 -15.34
N GLU A 227 13.60 2.36 -15.85
CA GLU A 227 12.45 2.49 -16.73
C GLU A 227 11.15 2.84 -15.96
N VAL A 228 11.03 2.45 -14.67
CA VAL A 228 9.84 2.75 -13.85
C VAL A 228 9.51 4.25 -13.80
N PRO A 229 10.44 5.17 -13.50
CA PRO A 229 10.14 6.61 -13.50
C PRO A 229 9.71 7.14 -14.88
N ARG A 230 10.25 6.56 -15.97
CA ARG A 230 9.90 6.96 -17.35
C ARG A 230 8.46 6.55 -17.68
N VAL A 231 8.09 5.29 -17.41
CA VAL A 231 6.71 4.82 -17.60
C VAL A 231 5.75 5.61 -16.72
N ARG A 232 6.12 5.88 -15.47
CA ARG A 232 5.32 6.69 -14.56
C ARG A 232 5.05 8.10 -15.11
N LYS A 233 6.07 8.75 -15.67
CA LYS A 233 5.93 10.04 -16.34
C LYS A 233 4.97 9.95 -17.52
N ASP A 234 5.19 8.99 -18.41
CA ASP A 234 4.38 8.81 -19.62
C ASP A 234 2.90 8.54 -19.30
N PHE A 235 2.63 7.90 -18.15
CA PHE A 235 1.27 7.63 -17.64
C PHE A 235 0.66 8.80 -16.83
N GLY A 236 1.28 9.99 -16.82
CA GLY A 236 0.73 11.15 -16.13
C GLY A 236 0.95 11.14 -14.63
N TYR A 237 2.06 10.59 -14.16
CA TYR A 237 2.53 10.58 -12.78
C TYR A 237 1.57 9.96 -11.75
N PRO A 238 0.97 8.79 -11.99
CA PRO A 238 0.16 8.15 -10.96
C PRO A 238 0.99 7.90 -9.68
N PRO A 239 0.42 8.04 -8.47
CA PRO A 239 1.07 7.58 -7.27
C PRO A 239 1.35 6.08 -7.37
N LEU A 240 2.52 5.62 -6.87
CA LEU A 240 2.89 4.21 -6.91
C LEU A 240 2.33 3.47 -5.68
N VAL A 241 1.02 3.34 -5.64
CA VAL A 241 0.25 2.54 -4.69
C VAL A 241 -0.51 1.45 -5.44
N THR A 242 -1.03 0.43 -4.75
CA THR A 242 -1.85 -0.61 -5.40
C THR A 242 -3.14 0.00 -5.98
N PRO A 243 -3.52 -0.25 -7.24
CA PRO A 243 -2.88 -1.14 -8.22
C PRO A 243 -1.85 -0.46 -9.15
N THR A 244 -1.73 0.86 -9.14
CA THR A 244 -0.92 1.65 -10.08
C THR A 244 0.56 1.28 -10.05
N SER A 245 1.11 0.93 -8.88
CA SER A 245 2.48 0.45 -8.76
C SER A 245 2.71 -0.83 -9.57
N GLN A 246 1.77 -1.76 -9.53
CA GLN A 246 1.86 -3.00 -10.31
C GLN A 246 1.72 -2.73 -11.81
N ILE A 247 0.80 -1.84 -12.21
CA ILE A 247 0.59 -1.46 -13.62
C ILE A 247 1.86 -0.84 -14.19
N VAL A 248 2.43 0.15 -13.52
CA VAL A 248 3.65 0.83 -13.95
C VAL A 248 4.84 -0.14 -13.95
N GLY A 249 4.98 -0.97 -12.92
CA GLY A 249 6.06 -1.95 -12.81
C GLY A 249 6.01 -3.00 -13.91
N THR A 250 4.87 -3.61 -14.15
CA THR A 250 4.71 -4.61 -15.21
C THR A 250 4.98 -4.00 -16.58
N GLN A 251 4.53 -2.77 -16.84
CA GLN A 251 4.84 -2.08 -18.09
C GLN A 251 6.34 -1.82 -18.24
N ALA A 252 7.04 -1.41 -17.18
CA ALA A 252 8.48 -1.20 -17.21
C ALA A 252 9.24 -2.51 -17.51
N VAL A 253 8.87 -3.61 -16.87
CA VAL A 253 9.44 -4.95 -17.16
C VAL A 253 9.24 -5.31 -18.64
N LEU A 254 8.04 -5.15 -19.18
CA LEU A 254 7.76 -5.49 -20.58
C LEU A 254 8.50 -4.59 -21.56
N ASN A 255 8.67 -3.29 -21.26
CA ASN A 255 9.48 -2.40 -22.11
C ASN A 255 10.92 -2.87 -22.20
N VAL A 256 11.52 -3.27 -21.08
CA VAL A 256 12.93 -3.72 -21.03
C VAL A 256 13.10 -5.10 -21.67
N ILE A 257 12.22 -6.07 -21.35
CA ILE A 257 12.33 -7.43 -21.89
C ILE A 257 12.11 -7.48 -23.41
N SER A 258 11.15 -6.68 -23.92
CA SER A 258 10.86 -6.64 -25.35
C SER A 258 11.90 -5.87 -26.16
N GLY A 259 12.79 -5.10 -25.52
CA GLY A 259 13.79 -4.25 -26.16
C GLY A 259 13.20 -3.02 -26.87
N GLU A 260 11.89 -2.81 -26.80
CA GLU A 260 11.17 -1.67 -27.38
C GLU A 260 10.05 -1.20 -26.46
N ARG A 261 10.05 0.09 -26.14
CA ARG A 261 9.03 0.70 -25.27
C ARG A 261 7.65 0.64 -25.87
N TYR A 262 6.69 0.11 -25.08
CA TYR A 262 5.27 -0.02 -25.45
C TYR A 262 5.01 -0.91 -26.68
N LYS A 263 5.92 -1.84 -26.99
CA LYS A 263 5.65 -2.90 -27.95
C LYS A 263 4.58 -3.87 -27.43
N MET A 264 4.61 -4.12 -26.13
CA MET A 264 3.63 -4.93 -25.41
C MET A 264 2.98 -4.05 -24.33
N VAL A 265 1.67 -3.90 -24.39
CA VAL A 265 0.89 -3.11 -23.41
C VAL A 265 -0.16 -4.00 -22.77
N PRO A 266 -0.04 -4.31 -21.45
CA PRO A 266 -1.00 -5.12 -20.74
C PRO A 266 -2.40 -4.50 -20.68
N LYS A 267 -3.39 -5.34 -20.42
CA LYS A 267 -4.80 -4.93 -20.29
C LYS A 267 -4.97 -3.83 -19.24
N GLU A 268 -4.28 -3.94 -18.11
CA GLU A 268 -4.35 -3.00 -16.99
C GLU A 268 -3.73 -1.64 -17.36
N SER A 269 -2.62 -1.63 -18.11
CA SER A 269 -2.02 -0.40 -18.64
C SER A 269 -2.97 0.29 -19.62
N LYS A 270 -3.61 -0.47 -20.51
CA LYS A 270 -4.63 0.07 -21.42
C LYS A 270 -5.82 0.64 -20.68
N ALA A 271 -6.31 -0.08 -19.66
CA ALA A 271 -7.43 0.35 -18.83
C ALA A 271 -7.11 1.65 -18.08
N LEU A 272 -5.88 1.78 -17.52
CA LEU A 272 -5.43 3.02 -16.89
C LEU A 272 -5.43 4.19 -17.88
N LEU A 273 -4.88 3.98 -19.07
CA LEU A 273 -4.78 5.01 -20.10
C LEU A 273 -6.14 5.38 -20.75
N ARG A 274 -7.12 4.47 -20.70
CA ARG A 274 -8.53 4.76 -21.05
C ARG A 274 -9.29 5.51 -19.96
N GLY A 275 -8.74 5.66 -18.76
CA GLY A 275 -9.40 6.34 -17.65
C GLY A 275 -10.34 5.45 -16.84
N GLU A 276 -10.25 4.11 -16.94
CA GLU A 276 -11.10 3.17 -16.20
C GLU A 276 -10.82 3.17 -14.67
N TYR A 277 -9.69 3.75 -14.25
CA TYR A 277 -9.35 3.93 -12.84
C TYR A 277 -9.69 5.33 -12.30
N GLY A 278 -10.01 6.28 -13.18
CA GLY A 278 -10.26 7.67 -12.83
C GLY A 278 -9.33 8.64 -13.55
N GLN A 279 -9.31 9.88 -13.07
CA GLN A 279 -8.50 10.95 -13.63
C GLN A 279 -7.06 10.86 -13.13
N LEU A 280 -6.12 10.81 -14.08
CA LEU A 280 -4.69 10.86 -13.78
C LEU A 280 -4.26 12.26 -13.29
N PRO A 281 -3.23 12.34 -12.43
CA PRO A 281 -2.77 13.62 -11.87
C PRO A 281 -2.26 14.63 -12.90
N ALA A 282 -1.69 14.14 -14.02
CA ALA A 282 -1.22 14.96 -15.14
C ALA A 282 -1.62 14.35 -16.48
N SER A 283 -1.34 15.08 -17.57
CA SER A 283 -1.56 14.58 -18.92
C SER A 283 -0.68 13.36 -19.21
N VAL A 284 -1.28 12.38 -19.87
CA VAL A 284 -0.57 11.22 -20.44
C VAL A 284 0.19 11.65 -21.67
N ASP A 285 1.33 11.03 -21.93
CA ASP A 285 2.03 11.17 -23.20
C ASP A 285 1.14 10.67 -24.36
N GLU A 286 0.84 11.54 -25.31
CA GLU A 286 -0.12 11.26 -26.38
C GLU A 286 0.36 10.17 -27.35
N GLU A 287 1.67 10.07 -27.60
CA GLU A 287 2.23 9.00 -28.45
C GLU A 287 2.10 7.64 -27.74
N VAL A 288 2.36 7.62 -26.44
CA VAL A 288 2.19 6.41 -25.61
C VAL A 288 0.72 6.00 -25.55
N ARG A 289 -0.18 6.96 -25.32
CA ARG A 289 -1.62 6.71 -25.34
C ARG A 289 -2.06 6.10 -26.69
N LYS A 290 -1.64 6.70 -27.81
CA LYS A 290 -1.97 6.21 -29.13
C LYS A 290 -1.41 4.82 -29.41
N LYS A 291 -0.18 4.53 -28.98
CA LYS A 291 0.39 3.17 -29.07
C LYS A 291 -0.41 2.15 -28.26
N ALA A 292 -0.88 2.53 -27.06
CA ALA A 292 -1.54 1.63 -26.14
C ALA A 292 -2.99 1.31 -26.51
N ILE A 293 -3.78 2.34 -26.83
CA ILE A 293 -5.24 2.24 -27.01
C ILE A 293 -5.73 2.75 -28.38
N GLY A 294 -4.82 3.23 -29.27
CA GLY A 294 -5.20 3.75 -30.58
C GLY A 294 -6.13 4.95 -30.47
N ASP A 295 -7.24 4.90 -31.22
CA ASP A 295 -8.27 5.95 -31.25
C ASP A 295 -9.46 5.64 -30.29
N GLU A 296 -9.27 4.73 -29.30
CA GLU A 296 -10.31 4.42 -28.32
C GLU A 296 -10.66 5.67 -27.49
N LYS A 297 -11.96 5.80 -27.17
CA LYS A 297 -12.46 6.92 -26.37
C LYS A 297 -11.96 6.85 -24.92
N VAL A 298 -11.39 7.95 -24.43
CA VAL A 298 -11.00 8.08 -23.03
C VAL A 298 -12.23 8.40 -22.17
N ILE A 299 -12.36 7.71 -21.05
CA ILE A 299 -13.40 7.94 -20.04
C ILE A 299 -13.03 9.22 -19.26
N THR A 300 -13.92 10.19 -19.23
CA THR A 300 -13.73 11.47 -18.53
C THR A 300 -14.67 11.66 -17.35
N CYS A 301 -15.74 10.86 -17.26
CA CYS A 301 -16.62 10.81 -16.10
C CYS A 301 -16.01 9.93 -14.99
N ARG A 302 -16.69 9.83 -13.82
CA ARG A 302 -16.35 8.86 -12.80
C ARG A 302 -16.56 7.44 -13.36
N PRO A 303 -15.54 6.55 -13.35
CA PRO A 303 -15.68 5.22 -13.96
C PRO A 303 -16.83 4.39 -13.40
N ALA A 304 -17.06 4.49 -12.08
CA ALA A 304 -18.15 3.76 -11.42
C ALA A 304 -19.56 4.13 -11.94
N ASP A 305 -19.74 5.31 -12.56
CA ASP A 305 -21.03 5.70 -13.14
C ASP A 305 -21.40 4.90 -14.41
N LEU A 306 -20.42 4.21 -14.99
CA LEU A 306 -20.60 3.32 -16.14
C LEU A 306 -20.95 1.88 -15.74
N LEU A 307 -20.80 1.53 -14.46
CA LEU A 307 -21.09 0.21 -13.95
C LEU A 307 -22.58 0.05 -13.63
N LYS A 308 -23.12 -1.12 -13.93
CA LYS A 308 -24.46 -1.49 -13.50
C LYS A 308 -24.44 -1.92 -12.03
N PRO A 309 -25.53 -1.70 -11.26
CA PRO A 309 -25.65 -2.29 -9.93
C PRO A 309 -25.58 -3.82 -10.00
N GLU A 310 -24.69 -4.43 -9.21
CA GLU A 310 -24.39 -5.88 -9.28
C GLU A 310 -24.81 -6.64 -8.04
N LEU A 311 -25.16 -5.95 -6.93
CA LEU A 311 -25.39 -6.60 -5.65
C LEU A 311 -26.52 -7.65 -5.68
N GLU A 312 -27.61 -7.36 -6.40
CA GLU A 312 -28.71 -8.32 -6.53
C GLU A 312 -28.31 -9.57 -7.34
N ALA A 313 -27.45 -9.40 -8.36
CA ALA A 313 -26.89 -10.53 -9.09
C ALA A 313 -26.02 -11.40 -8.16
N TYR A 314 -25.18 -10.78 -7.32
CA TYR A 314 -24.38 -11.53 -6.34
C TYR A 314 -25.23 -12.25 -5.28
N ARG A 315 -26.35 -11.66 -4.84
CA ARG A 315 -27.29 -12.35 -3.94
C ARG A 315 -27.88 -13.61 -4.57
N GLU A 316 -28.28 -13.52 -5.84
CA GLU A 316 -28.81 -14.68 -6.57
C GLU A 316 -27.72 -15.74 -6.80
N GLU A 317 -26.51 -15.32 -7.18
CA GLU A 317 -25.38 -16.23 -7.43
C GLU A 317 -24.92 -16.96 -6.16
N THR A 318 -25.04 -16.31 -5.00
CA THR A 318 -24.56 -16.85 -3.71
C THR A 318 -25.64 -17.55 -2.88
N LYS A 319 -26.89 -17.57 -3.32
CA LYS A 319 -28.05 -18.06 -2.52
C LYS A 319 -27.88 -19.45 -1.94
N ASP A 320 -27.12 -20.34 -2.62
CA ASP A 320 -26.95 -21.74 -2.22
C ASP A 320 -25.86 -21.94 -1.16
N PHE A 321 -25.02 -20.95 -0.90
CA PHE A 321 -23.87 -21.07 0.02
C PHE A 321 -23.66 -19.88 0.96
N ALA A 322 -24.17 -18.69 0.67
CA ALA A 322 -24.12 -17.56 1.59
C ALA A 322 -25.09 -17.76 2.76
N LYS A 323 -24.63 -17.44 3.97
CA LYS A 323 -25.42 -17.55 5.21
C LYS A 323 -25.85 -16.19 5.75
N SER A 324 -25.25 -15.11 5.23
CA SER A 324 -25.52 -13.75 5.66
C SER A 324 -25.23 -12.74 4.53
N GLU A 325 -25.60 -11.48 4.72
CA GLU A 325 -25.26 -10.39 3.80
C GLU A 325 -23.75 -10.16 3.76
N GLU A 326 -23.02 -10.41 4.84
CA GLU A 326 -21.56 -10.34 4.90
C GLU A 326 -20.90 -11.38 3.98
N ASP A 327 -21.49 -12.57 3.86
CA ASP A 327 -21.03 -13.60 2.91
C ASP A 327 -21.21 -13.12 1.46
N VAL A 328 -22.36 -12.52 1.15
CA VAL A 328 -22.62 -11.94 -0.18
C VAL A 328 -21.62 -10.86 -0.51
N LEU A 329 -21.35 -9.94 0.44
CA LEU A 329 -20.38 -8.86 0.25
C LEU A 329 -18.94 -9.40 0.13
N SER A 330 -18.58 -10.41 0.92
CA SER A 330 -17.28 -11.07 0.83
C SER A 330 -17.06 -11.71 -0.54
N TYR A 331 -18.11 -12.38 -1.06
CA TYR A 331 -18.09 -12.96 -2.39
C TYR A 331 -18.02 -11.89 -3.49
N ALA A 332 -18.79 -10.83 -3.39
CA ALA A 332 -18.77 -9.73 -4.35
C ALA A 332 -17.39 -9.05 -4.46
N LEU A 333 -16.67 -8.97 -3.34
CA LEU A 333 -15.32 -8.36 -3.29
C LEU A 333 -14.21 -9.34 -3.69
N LEU A 334 -14.30 -10.60 -3.28
CA LEU A 334 -13.25 -11.61 -3.40
C LEU A 334 -13.83 -12.98 -3.77
N PRO A 335 -14.45 -13.16 -4.94
CA PRO A 335 -15.29 -14.33 -5.26
C PRO A 335 -14.57 -15.67 -5.09
N GLN A 336 -13.34 -15.80 -5.59
CA GLN A 336 -12.60 -17.06 -5.52
C GLN A 336 -12.15 -17.40 -4.09
N VAL A 337 -11.66 -16.40 -3.35
CA VAL A 337 -11.17 -16.57 -1.97
C VAL A 337 -12.35 -16.84 -1.03
N ALA A 338 -13.42 -16.08 -1.16
CA ALA A 338 -14.63 -16.27 -0.35
C ALA A 338 -15.24 -17.66 -0.55
N LYS A 339 -15.35 -18.12 -1.81
CA LYS A 339 -15.87 -19.46 -2.09
C LYS A 339 -15.03 -20.57 -1.46
N LYS A 340 -13.70 -20.50 -1.60
CA LYS A 340 -12.78 -21.45 -0.97
C LYS A 340 -12.93 -21.44 0.56
N PHE A 341 -13.04 -20.25 1.16
CA PHE A 341 -13.28 -20.11 2.60
C PHE A 341 -14.61 -20.73 3.01
N PHE A 342 -15.71 -20.49 2.28
CA PHE A 342 -17.03 -21.05 2.58
C PHE A 342 -17.02 -22.57 2.47
N ASP A 343 -16.34 -23.14 1.48
CA ASP A 343 -16.21 -24.58 1.32
C ASP A 343 -15.44 -25.23 2.48
N ILE A 344 -14.41 -24.57 3.01
CA ILE A 344 -13.68 -24.99 4.21
C ILE A 344 -14.56 -24.84 5.46
N ARG A 345 -15.21 -23.67 5.65
CA ARG A 345 -16.12 -23.38 6.77
C ARG A 345 -17.23 -24.41 6.88
N ASP A 346 -17.77 -24.84 5.75
CA ASP A 346 -18.89 -25.76 5.69
C ASP A 346 -18.46 -27.25 5.64
N GLY A 347 -17.16 -27.53 5.77
CA GLY A 347 -16.59 -28.87 5.79
C GLY A 347 -16.60 -29.62 4.45
N ARG A 348 -16.82 -28.89 3.34
CA ARG A 348 -16.81 -29.45 1.99
C ARG A 348 -15.39 -29.71 1.47
N VAL A 349 -14.44 -28.94 1.95
CA VAL A 349 -13.01 -29.05 1.62
C VAL A 349 -12.19 -28.97 2.91
N GLN A 350 -11.17 -29.82 3.03
CA GLN A 350 -10.22 -29.74 4.14
C GLN A 350 -9.29 -28.52 3.95
N PRO A 351 -8.92 -27.80 5.01
CA PRO A 351 -7.90 -26.76 4.93
C PRO A 351 -6.60 -27.34 4.38
N GLU A 352 -6.00 -26.68 3.39
CA GLU A 352 -4.65 -27.06 2.96
C GLU A 352 -3.69 -26.81 4.15
N THR A 353 -3.05 -27.88 4.63
CA THR A 353 -1.91 -27.73 5.53
C THR A 353 -0.82 -26.93 4.79
N PRO A 354 -0.28 -25.86 5.38
CA PRO A 354 0.86 -25.15 4.79
C PRO A 354 1.94 -26.19 4.47
N LYS A 355 2.35 -26.29 3.23
CA LYS A 355 3.54 -27.07 2.86
C LYS A 355 4.72 -26.31 3.49
N THR A 356 5.16 -26.76 4.63
CA THR A 356 6.48 -26.43 5.15
C THR A 356 7.51 -27.08 4.22
N GLU A 357 7.83 -26.43 3.11
CA GLU A 357 9.12 -26.66 2.48
C GLU A 357 10.13 -26.01 3.41
N ALA A 358 10.63 -26.80 4.35
CA ALA A 358 11.86 -26.44 5.04
C ALA A 358 12.90 -26.12 3.91
N PRO A 359 13.64 -25.00 4.03
CA PRO A 359 14.72 -24.75 3.10
C PRO A 359 15.59 -25.99 3.09
N LYS A 360 15.67 -26.65 1.92
CA LYS A 360 16.65 -27.73 1.71
C LYS A 360 18.01 -27.09 1.89
N ALA A 361 18.62 -27.34 3.04
CA ALA A 361 20.04 -27.12 3.21
C ALA A 361 20.71 -27.97 2.13
N GLU A 362 21.18 -27.34 1.06
CA GLU A 362 22.10 -27.98 0.13
C GLU A 362 23.34 -28.33 0.92
N ALA A 363 23.48 -29.62 1.26
CA ALA A 363 24.72 -30.18 1.76
C ALA A 363 25.76 -30.02 0.64
N LYS A 364 26.55 -28.96 0.70
CA LYS A 364 27.77 -28.85 -0.12
C LYS A 364 28.69 -29.97 0.31
N LYS A 365 29.02 -30.86 -0.65
CA LYS A 365 30.03 -31.89 -0.50
C LYS A 365 31.34 -31.26 -0.06
N GLU A 366 31.93 -31.82 0.99
CA GLU A 366 33.27 -31.49 1.43
C GLU A 366 34.25 -31.87 0.33
N GLU A 367 34.91 -30.90 -0.27
CA GLU A 367 36.17 -31.04 -0.94
C GLU A 367 37.19 -30.12 -0.26
N ASN A 368 38.22 -30.77 0.31
CA ASN A 368 39.44 -30.17 0.85
C ASN A 368 39.37 -29.30 2.09
N GLY A 369 39.42 -29.91 3.23
CA GLY A 369 40.24 -29.63 4.44
C GLY A 369 40.44 -28.21 4.98
N VAL A 370 39.72 -27.18 4.50
CA VAL A 370 39.78 -25.81 5.04
C VAL A 370 38.42 -25.47 5.57
N ARG A 371 38.29 -25.38 6.91
CA ARG A 371 37.12 -24.80 7.57
C ARG A 371 37.17 -23.28 7.41
N GLU A 372 36.44 -22.72 6.49
CA GLU A 372 36.08 -21.31 6.52
C GLU A 372 34.97 -21.12 7.56
N LEU A 373 35.31 -20.45 8.68
CA LEU A 373 34.35 -19.97 9.64
C LEU A 373 33.76 -18.65 9.10
N TYR A 374 32.58 -18.71 8.49
CA TYR A 374 31.79 -17.52 8.27
C TYR A 374 31.21 -17.08 9.60
N VAL A 375 31.76 -16.02 10.18
CA VAL A 375 31.12 -15.29 11.27
C VAL A 375 30.10 -14.40 10.61
N ASP A 376 28.83 -14.73 10.80
CA ASP A 376 27.73 -13.86 10.38
C ASP A 376 27.82 -12.56 11.18
N ALA A 377 28.16 -11.45 10.52
CA ALA A 377 28.30 -10.13 11.12
C ALA A 377 26.98 -9.57 11.71
N SER A 378 25.87 -10.29 11.56
CA SER A 378 24.58 -9.94 12.19
C SER A 378 24.48 -10.26 13.68
N LEU A 379 25.52 -10.86 14.27
CA LEU A 379 25.58 -11.25 15.70
C LEU A 379 26.46 -10.36 16.58
N VAL A 380 27.03 -9.28 16.02
CA VAL A 380 27.85 -8.34 16.80
C VAL A 380 27.40 -6.91 16.46
N MET A 381 26.30 -6.49 17.02
CA MET A 381 25.98 -5.15 17.52
C MET A 381 24.72 -5.18 18.38
#